data_048e19f68e1093ac51cc759ada419029
#
_entry.id   048e19f68e1093ac51cc759ada419029
#
_cell.length_a   1.000
_cell.length_b   1.000
_cell.length_c   1.000
_cell.angle_alpha   90.00
_cell.angle_beta   90.00
_cell.angle_gamma   90.00
#
_symmetry.space_group_name_H-M   'P 1'
#
loop_
_entity.id
_entity.type
_entity.pdbx_description
1 polymer ?
#
loop_
_entity_poly.entity_id
_entity_poly.type
_entity_poly.pdbx_seq_one_letter_code
_entity_poly.pdbx_strand_id
1 'polypeptide(L)'
;MTHIIELPFAYRFDEAISRLSLDPLNSVDLANQIVRVPLDHSIITVKSIGSHREPKFILTGIESDEQLQRILSIFHFDRSLDAVHAHFIKTNLKDLFLKFEGTPIITDFSLYENIIKSIIHQQLNLSFARTLTTRFVQTFGEQIDGVWIYPTADKIAKLEVDTLRGMQFSTRKAEYIIGISKAIATEELKLNTFVNETDETIMKKLTSYRGIGPWTAESFLLFGLGRENLFPVGDIGLQNSLKQMWNMEKKPSKEEIIIHFESWSPYLSYASLYLWRNIE
;
A
#
# COMPACT_ATOMS: atom_id res chain seq x y z
N MET A 1 -9.01 -24.10 4.93
CA MET A 1 -9.74 -24.50 3.69
C MET A 1 -8.96 -24.05 2.47
N THR A 2 -9.25 -24.62 1.28
CA THR A 2 -8.67 -24.16 0.01
C THR A 2 -9.78 -23.51 -0.81
N HIS A 3 -9.52 -22.29 -1.30
CA HIS A 3 -10.43 -21.56 -2.18
C HIS A 3 -9.78 -21.38 -3.55
N ILE A 4 -10.58 -21.43 -4.60
CA ILE A 4 -10.16 -21.11 -5.95
C ILE A 4 -10.89 -19.85 -6.38
N ILE A 5 -10.13 -18.84 -6.81
CA ILE A 5 -10.65 -17.56 -7.30
C ILE A 5 -10.30 -17.46 -8.78
N GLU A 6 -11.29 -17.19 -9.61
CA GLU A 6 -11.14 -16.89 -11.03
C GLU A 6 -11.64 -15.47 -11.27
N LEU A 7 -10.85 -14.66 -11.98
CA LEU A 7 -11.25 -13.29 -12.27
C LEU A 7 -11.70 -13.20 -13.75
N PRO A 8 -12.81 -12.51 -14.02
CA PRO A 8 -13.31 -12.35 -15.40
C PRO A 8 -12.63 -11.21 -16.18
N PHE A 9 -11.54 -10.63 -15.65
CA PHE A 9 -10.80 -9.50 -16.22
C PHE A 9 -9.30 -9.75 -16.13
N ALA A 10 -8.52 -9.06 -16.98
CA ALA A 10 -7.06 -9.14 -16.97
C ALA A 10 -6.48 -8.67 -15.63
N TYR A 11 -5.52 -9.45 -15.09
CA TYR A 11 -4.90 -9.16 -13.79
C TYR A 11 -3.41 -9.55 -13.77
N ARG A 12 -2.55 -8.57 -13.55
CA ARG A 12 -1.08 -8.74 -13.48
C ARG A 12 -0.64 -9.08 -12.07
N PHE A 13 -0.73 -10.37 -11.71
CA PHE A 13 -0.27 -10.81 -10.38
C PHE A 13 1.24 -10.66 -10.21
N ASP A 14 2.00 -10.83 -11.26
CA ASP A 14 3.44 -10.56 -11.32
C ASP A 14 3.78 -9.12 -10.88
N GLU A 15 3.02 -8.14 -11.37
CA GLU A 15 3.17 -6.74 -10.98
C GLU A 15 2.76 -6.50 -9.51
N ALA A 16 1.66 -7.13 -9.07
CA ALA A 16 1.19 -7.05 -7.70
C ALA A 16 2.24 -7.52 -6.69
N ILE A 17 2.79 -8.72 -6.90
CA ILE A 17 3.76 -9.31 -5.98
C ILE A 17 5.16 -8.71 -6.13
N SER A 18 5.52 -8.18 -7.31
CA SER A 18 6.75 -7.41 -7.51
C SER A 18 6.80 -6.21 -6.57
N ARG A 19 5.69 -5.44 -6.46
CA ARG A 19 5.59 -4.34 -5.51
C ARG A 19 5.73 -4.81 -4.05
N LEU A 20 5.07 -5.91 -3.68
CA LEU A 20 5.17 -6.47 -2.33
C LEU A 20 6.59 -6.94 -2.00
N SER A 21 7.33 -7.45 -2.97
CA SER A 21 8.71 -7.93 -2.79
C SER A 21 9.72 -6.81 -2.50
N LEU A 22 9.34 -5.54 -2.71
CA LEU A 22 10.17 -4.40 -2.35
C LEU A 22 10.34 -4.26 -0.83
N ASP A 23 9.44 -4.81 -0.03
CA ASP A 23 9.57 -4.91 1.42
C ASP A 23 10.19 -6.29 1.77
N PRO A 24 11.40 -6.32 2.33
CA PRO A 24 12.09 -7.58 2.65
C PRO A 24 11.41 -8.39 3.76
N LEU A 25 10.44 -7.83 4.45
CA LEU A 25 9.66 -8.52 5.49
C LEU A 25 8.51 -9.33 4.88
N ASN A 26 8.09 -9.01 3.66
CA ASN A 26 7.05 -9.74 2.97
C ASN A 26 7.59 -11.07 2.43
N SER A 27 6.83 -12.13 2.62
CA SER A 27 7.17 -13.46 2.10
C SER A 27 6.62 -13.61 0.69
N VAL A 28 7.46 -13.32 -0.32
CA VAL A 28 7.10 -13.33 -1.74
C VAL A 28 8.05 -14.25 -2.50
N ASP A 29 7.51 -15.17 -3.28
CA ASP A 29 8.23 -15.99 -4.26
C ASP A 29 7.79 -15.56 -5.67
N LEU A 30 8.60 -14.70 -6.29
CA LEU A 30 8.32 -14.17 -7.62
C LEU A 30 8.35 -15.27 -8.69
N ALA A 31 9.23 -16.26 -8.55
CA ALA A 31 9.41 -17.33 -9.55
C ALA A 31 8.20 -18.26 -9.60
N ASN A 32 7.64 -18.60 -8.44
CA ASN A 32 6.48 -19.47 -8.34
C ASN A 32 5.14 -18.70 -8.21
N GLN A 33 5.20 -17.37 -8.27
CA GLN A 33 4.05 -16.47 -8.12
C GLN A 33 3.24 -16.77 -6.85
N ILE A 34 3.94 -16.77 -5.72
CA ILE A 34 3.35 -17.03 -4.40
C ILE A 34 3.63 -15.84 -3.49
N VAL A 35 2.62 -15.46 -2.71
CA VAL A 35 2.77 -14.56 -1.58
C VAL A 35 2.09 -15.15 -0.35
N ARG A 36 2.74 -14.97 0.81
CA ARG A 36 2.22 -15.42 2.10
C ARG A 36 1.85 -14.20 2.92
N VAL A 37 0.57 -14.07 3.22
CA VAL A 37 -0.04 -12.91 3.87
C VAL A 37 -0.31 -13.24 5.32
N PRO A 38 0.29 -12.53 6.29
CA PRO A 38 -0.07 -12.67 7.69
C PRO A 38 -1.41 -11.97 7.96
N LEU A 39 -2.37 -12.72 8.51
CA LEU A 39 -3.69 -12.21 8.83
C LEU A 39 -4.23 -12.91 10.09
N ASP A 40 -4.58 -12.14 11.13
CA ASP A 40 -5.18 -12.65 12.37
C ASP A 40 -4.44 -13.87 12.98
N HIS A 41 -3.11 -13.77 13.08
CA HIS A 41 -2.20 -14.85 13.54
C HIS A 41 -2.17 -16.11 12.65
N SER A 42 -2.81 -16.09 11.48
CA SER A 42 -2.74 -17.13 10.46
C SER A 42 -1.89 -16.68 9.28
N ILE A 43 -1.34 -17.62 8.53
CA ILE A 43 -0.63 -17.34 7.29
C ILE A 43 -1.45 -17.86 6.12
N ILE A 44 -1.94 -16.93 5.32
CA ILE A 44 -2.70 -17.24 4.11
C ILE A 44 -1.76 -17.21 2.91
N THR A 45 -1.73 -18.29 2.15
CA THR A 45 -0.94 -18.36 0.92
C THR A 45 -1.83 -18.06 -0.28
N VAL A 46 -1.41 -17.11 -1.09
CA VAL A 46 -2.02 -16.76 -2.38
C VAL A 46 -1.06 -17.18 -3.48
N LYS A 47 -1.50 -18.08 -4.34
CA LYS A 47 -0.72 -18.60 -5.48
C LYS A 47 -1.46 -18.39 -6.78
N SER A 48 -0.82 -17.76 -7.75
CA SER A 48 -1.34 -17.70 -9.12
C SER A 48 -1.08 -19.02 -9.84
N ILE A 49 -2.11 -19.51 -10.52
CA ILE A 49 -2.06 -20.72 -11.37
C ILE A 49 -2.64 -20.47 -12.77
N GLY A 50 -3.12 -19.27 -13.03
CA GLY A 50 -3.63 -18.81 -14.32
C GLY A 50 -2.65 -17.94 -15.09
N SER A 51 -3.11 -17.42 -16.20
CA SER A 51 -2.40 -16.42 -17.00
C SER A 51 -2.87 -15.00 -16.64
N HIS A 52 -2.20 -14.00 -17.17
CA HIS A 52 -2.60 -12.59 -17.06
C HIS A 52 -4.04 -12.33 -17.57
N ARG A 53 -4.47 -13.00 -18.64
CA ARG A 53 -5.80 -12.81 -19.24
C ARG A 53 -6.85 -13.80 -18.75
N GLU A 54 -6.43 -14.87 -18.10
CA GLU A 54 -7.29 -15.86 -17.45
C GLU A 54 -6.77 -16.08 -16.03
N PRO A 55 -6.90 -15.06 -15.15
CA PRO A 55 -6.30 -15.11 -13.83
C PRO A 55 -7.04 -16.11 -12.96
N LYS A 56 -6.26 -16.98 -12.34
CA LYS A 56 -6.77 -18.01 -11.42
C LYS A 56 -5.82 -18.16 -10.26
N PHE A 57 -6.39 -18.23 -9.07
CA PHE A 57 -5.61 -18.24 -7.81
C PHE A 57 -6.07 -19.38 -6.92
N ILE A 58 -5.12 -19.97 -6.20
CA ILE A 58 -5.38 -20.88 -5.09
C ILE A 58 -5.05 -20.11 -3.80
N LEU A 59 -6.04 -20.05 -2.90
CA LEU A 59 -5.88 -19.50 -1.55
C LEU A 59 -5.91 -20.65 -0.56
N THR A 60 -4.90 -20.73 0.33
CA THR A 60 -4.84 -21.74 1.40
C THR A 60 -4.56 -21.08 2.74
N GLY A 61 -5.00 -21.70 3.83
CA GLY A 61 -4.85 -21.15 5.18
C GLY A 61 -6.00 -20.25 5.63
N ILE A 62 -7.06 -20.12 4.84
CA ILE A 62 -8.25 -19.33 5.19
C ILE A 62 -9.10 -20.14 6.19
N GLU A 63 -9.45 -19.51 7.30
CA GLU A 63 -10.20 -20.10 8.42
C GLU A 63 -11.58 -19.44 8.60
N SER A 64 -11.79 -18.22 8.06
CA SER A 64 -13.07 -17.50 8.14
C SER A 64 -13.41 -16.75 6.86
N ASP A 65 -14.70 -16.41 6.68
CA ASP A 65 -15.15 -15.57 5.57
C ASP A 65 -14.57 -14.16 5.65
N GLU A 66 -14.32 -13.64 6.85
CA GLU A 66 -13.68 -12.33 7.05
C GLU A 66 -12.27 -12.31 6.51
N GLN A 67 -11.48 -13.37 6.76
CA GLN A 67 -10.15 -13.51 6.18
C GLN A 67 -10.21 -13.62 4.66
N LEU A 68 -11.17 -14.36 4.10
CA LEU A 68 -11.37 -14.40 2.65
C LEU A 68 -11.66 -13.01 2.08
N GLN A 69 -12.63 -12.29 2.65
CA GLN A 69 -12.96 -10.93 2.21
C GLN A 69 -11.76 -9.99 2.34
N ARG A 70 -10.97 -10.13 3.40
CA ARG A 70 -9.76 -9.32 3.58
C ARG A 70 -8.72 -9.60 2.49
N ILE A 71 -8.48 -10.85 2.11
CA ILE A 71 -7.58 -11.21 1.00
C ILE A 71 -8.11 -10.66 -0.33
N LEU A 72 -9.41 -10.81 -0.62
CA LEU A 72 -10.00 -10.26 -1.83
C LEU A 72 -9.80 -8.73 -1.91
N SER A 73 -9.95 -8.03 -0.79
CA SER A 73 -9.73 -6.59 -0.69
C SER A 73 -8.26 -6.18 -0.82
N ILE A 74 -7.32 -6.92 -0.20
CA ILE A 74 -5.85 -6.63 -0.30
C ILE A 74 -5.40 -6.68 -1.76
N PHE A 75 -5.83 -7.71 -2.49
CA PHE A 75 -5.44 -7.92 -3.89
C PHE A 75 -6.40 -7.26 -4.88
N HIS A 76 -7.45 -6.59 -4.43
CA HIS A 76 -8.53 -6.03 -5.28
C HIS A 76 -9.11 -7.06 -6.25
N PHE A 77 -9.27 -8.32 -5.83
CA PHE A 77 -9.93 -9.36 -6.61
C PHE A 77 -11.44 -9.13 -6.74
N ASP A 78 -12.00 -8.29 -5.89
CA ASP A 78 -13.40 -7.87 -5.83
C ASP A 78 -13.74 -6.69 -6.74
N ARG A 79 -12.75 -6.15 -7.51
CA ARG A 79 -12.90 -4.96 -8.34
C ARG A 79 -12.43 -5.22 -9.77
N SER A 80 -13.31 -5.02 -10.75
CA SER A 80 -12.92 -5.16 -12.16
C SER A 80 -11.99 -4.04 -12.61
N LEU A 81 -10.86 -4.41 -13.20
CA LEU A 81 -9.91 -3.48 -13.82
C LEU A 81 -10.32 -3.07 -15.24
N ASP A 82 -11.35 -3.69 -15.81
CA ASP A 82 -11.82 -3.38 -17.18
C ASP A 82 -12.33 -1.94 -17.28
N ALA A 83 -13.06 -1.46 -16.25
CA ALA A 83 -13.56 -0.09 -16.23
C ALA A 83 -12.41 0.92 -16.17
N VAL A 84 -11.38 0.64 -15.39
CA VAL A 84 -10.16 1.46 -15.29
C VAL A 84 -9.45 1.49 -16.63
N HIS A 85 -9.23 0.34 -17.25
CA HIS A 85 -8.59 0.23 -18.55
C HIS A 85 -9.40 0.97 -19.65
N ALA A 86 -10.72 0.71 -19.74
CA ALA A 86 -11.61 1.36 -20.71
C ALA A 86 -11.67 2.90 -20.55
N HIS A 87 -11.46 3.40 -19.32
CA HIS A 87 -11.37 4.83 -19.06
C HIS A 87 -10.06 5.40 -19.62
N PHE A 88 -8.92 4.84 -19.25
CA PHE A 88 -7.62 5.42 -19.57
C PHE A 88 -7.18 5.27 -21.02
N ILE A 89 -7.65 4.28 -21.77
CA ILE A 89 -7.37 4.19 -23.22
C ILE A 89 -7.92 5.38 -24.02
N LYS A 90 -8.76 6.23 -23.41
CA LYS A 90 -9.31 7.45 -23.99
C LYS A 90 -8.60 8.73 -23.55
N THR A 91 -7.56 8.61 -22.72
CA THR A 91 -6.82 9.72 -22.13
C THR A 91 -5.41 9.83 -22.70
N ASN A 92 -4.67 10.84 -22.25
CA ASN A 92 -3.24 11.01 -22.56
C ASN A 92 -2.32 9.98 -21.87
N LEU A 93 -2.85 9.09 -21.02
CA LEU A 93 -2.15 7.96 -20.40
C LEU A 93 -2.37 6.64 -21.14
N LYS A 94 -3.04 6.64 -22.30
CA LYS A 94 -3.40 5.44 -23.07
C LYS A 94 -2.24 4.45 -23.22
N ASP A 95 -1.09 4.90 -23.71
CA ASP A 95 0.03 4.00 -24.03
C ASP A 95 0.58 3.34 -22.76
N LEU A 96 0.55 4.05 -21.64
CA LEU A 96 0.94 3.55 -20.35
C LEU A 96 -0.02 2.45 -19.85
N PHE A 97 -1.34 2.66 -20.03
CA PHE A 97 -2.35 1.68 -19.64
C PHE A 97 -2.41 0.47 -20.57
N LEU A 98 -2.04 0.60 -21.83
CA LEU A 98 -1.83 -0.54 -22.71
C LEU A 98 -0.61 -1.36 -22.32
N LYS A 99 0.49 -0.70 -21.93
CA LYS A 99 1.74 -1.37 -21.50
C LYS A 99 1.58 -2.19 -20.23
N PHE A 100 0.84 -1.67 -19.26
CA PHE A 100 0.68 -2.25 -17.92
C PHE A 100 -0.76 -2.73 -17.64
N GLU A 101 -1.50 -3.12 -18.69
CA GLU A 101 -2.88 -3.59 -18.57
C GLU A 101 -3.03 -4.62 -17.45
N GLY A 102 -4.03 -4.42 -16.59
CA GLY A 102 -4.34 -5.35 -15.51
C GLY A 102 -3.48 -5.21 -14.26
N THR A 103 -2.65 -4.17 -14.13
CA THR A 103 -1.89 -3.92 -12.89
C THR A 103 -2.83 -3.39 -11.79
N PRO A 104 -2.98 -4.14 -10.68
CA PRO A 104 -3.88 -3.75 -9.60
C PRO A 104 -3.21 -2.80 -8.59
N ILE A 105 -4.02 -2.07 -7.84
CA ILE A 105 -3.59 -1.48 -6.57
C ILE A 105 -3.56 -2.62 -5.55
N ILE A 106 -2.44 -2.76 -4.82
CA ILE A 106 -2.30 -3.70 -3.71
C ILE A 106 -2.15 -2.91 -2.43
N THR A 107 -2.97 -3.25 -1.43
CA THR A 107 -2.86 -2.63 -0.10
C THR A 107 -1.83 -3.34 0.77
N ASP A 108 -1.36 -2.65 1.81
CA ASP A 108 -0.59 -3.27 2.88
C ASP A 108 -1.49 -4.26 3.66
N PHE A 109 -0.89 -5.20 4.36
CA PHE A 109 -1.64 -6.29 5.00
C PHE A 109 -2.46 -5.81 6.21
N SER A 110 -2.04 -4.72 6.88
CA SER A 110 -2.83 -4.07 7.90
C SER A 110 -2.76 -2.54 7.83
N LEU A 111 -3.82 -1.88 8.33
CA LEU A 111 -3.87 -0.42 8.40
C LEU A 111 -2.84 0.15 9.37
N TYR A 112 -2.57 -0.57 10.47
CA TYR A 112 -1.54 -0.18 11.43
C TYR A 112 -0.15 -0.27 10.83
N GLU A 113 0.16 -1.39 10.14
CA GLU A 113 1.41 -1.56 9.40
C GLU A 113 1.66 -0.39 8.44
N ASN A 114 0.67 -0.02 7.65
CA ASN A 114 0.77 1.08 6.69
C ASN A 114 1.17 2.41 7.37
N ILE A 115 0.49 2.78 8.47
CA ILE A 115 0.79 4.02 9.20
C ILE A 115 2.20 3.98 9.78
N ILE A 116 2.58 2.90 10.47
CA ILE A 116 3.90 2.78 11.10
C ILE A 116 5.00 2.82 10.04
N LYS A 117 4.86 2.06 8.97
CA LYS A 117 5.79 2.05 7.84
C LYS A 117 5.93 3.43 7.23
N SER A 118 4.82 4.12 6.99
CA SER A 118 4.83 5.48 6.44
C SER A 118 5.56 6.47 7.34
N ILE A 119 5.36 6.42 8.67
CA ILE A 119 6.09 7.27 9.63
C ILE A 119 7.58 6.94 9.63
N ILE A 120 7.96 5.67 9.61
CA ILE A 120 9.36 5.26 9.55
C ILE A 120 10.03 5.80 8.28
N HIS A 121 9.36 5.75 7.15
CA HIS A 121 9.90 6.12 5.85
C HIS A 121 10.01 7.64 5.61
N GLN A 122 9.33 8.48 6.40
CA GLN A 122 9.39 9.95 6.23
C GLN A 122 10.83 10.47 6.19
N GLN A 123 11.16 11.27 5.17
CA GLN A 123 12.44 11.99 5.04
C GLN A 123 13.71 11.09 5.09
N LEU A 124 13.58 9.84 4.70
CA LEU A 124 14.70 8.90 4.59
C LEU A 124 14.86 8.42 3.15
N ASN A 125 16.08 8.04 2.79
CA ASN A 125 16.26 7.23 1.60
C ASN A 125 15.67 5.82 1.83
N LEU A 126 15.22 5.19 0.76
CA LEU A 126 14.47 3.93 0.81
C LEU A 126 15.26 2.79 1.48
N SER A 127 16.58 2.71 1.23
CA SER A 127 17.43 1.66 1.82
C SER A 127 17.49 1.76 3.34
N PHE A 128 17.71 2.96 3.88
CA PHE A 128 17.75 3.15 5.34
C PHE A 128 16.37 3.00 5.97
N ALA A 129 15.32 3.47 5.31
CA ALA A 129 13.94 3.27 5.75
C ALA A 129 13.62 1.77 5.90
N ARG A 130 13.96 0.95 4.90
CA ARG A 130 13.82 -0.53 4.97
C ARG A 130 14.63 -1.13 6.11
N THR A 131 15.86 -0.67 6.33
CA THR A 131 16.69 -1.13 7.45
C THR A 131 16.01 -0.86 8.80
N LEU A 132 15.47 0.34 9.01
CA LEU A 132 14.77 0.68 10.24
C LEU A 132 13.48 -0.13 10.42
N THR A 133 12.70 -0.29 9.35
CA THR A 133 11.49 -1.10 9.37
C THR A 133 11.81 -2.55 9.73
N THR A 134 12.82 -3.14 9.10
CA THR A 134 13.26 -4.51 9.40
C THR A 134 13.66 -4.66 10.87
N ARG A 135 14.49 -3.75 11.39
CA ARG A 135 14.88 -3.76 12.81
C ARG A 135 13.66 -3.66 13.74
N PHE A 136 12.75 -2.75 13.43
CA PHE A 136 11.54 -2.54 14.22
C PHE A 136 10.69 -3.80 14.29
N VAL A 137 10.40 -4.42 13.14
CA VAL A 137 9.56 -5.61 13.08
C VAL A 137 10.27 -6.83 13.67
N GLN A 138 11.56 -7.03 13.42
CA GLN A 138 12.33 -8.14 14.01
C GLN A 138 12.49 -8.03 15.51
N THR A 139 12.48 -6.81 16.08
CA THR A 139 12.60 -6.61 17.52
C THR A 139 11.26 -6.72 18.24
N PHE A 140 10.20 -6.18 17.65
CA PHE A 140 8.92 -6.06 18.33
C PHE A 140 7.80 -6.91 17.72
N GLY A 141 7.93 -7.34 16.49
CA GLY A 141 7.00 -8.24 15.84
C GLY A 141 7.17 -9.68 16.28
N GLU A 142 6.58 -10.55 15.54
CA GLU A 142 6.69 -12.00 15.69
C GLU A 142 6.89 -12.68 14.33
N GLN A 143 7.30 -13.93 14.34
CA GLN A 143 7.44 -14.72 13.13
C GLN A 143 6.62 -16.00 13.24
N ILE A 144 5.69 -16.20 12.31
CA ILE A 144 4.88 -17.41 12.22
C ILE A 144 5.21 -18.09 10.88
N ASP A 145 5.61 -19.36 10.93
CA ASP A 145 6.00 -20.14 9.75
C ASP A 145 7.00 -19.43 8.81
N GLY A 146 7.90 -18.64 9.37
CA GLY A 146 8.90 -17.90 8.63
C GLY A 146 8.40 -16.58 8.03
N VAL A 147 7.15 -16.18 8.28
CA VAL A 147 6.58 -14.88 7.86
C VAL A 147 6.60 -13.90 9.01
N TRP A 148 7.11 -12.70 8.78
CA TRP A 148 7.13 -11.63 9.77
C TRP A 148 5.76 -10.96 9.90
N ILE A 149 5.35 -10.74 11.15
CA ILE A 149 4.12 -10.03 11.51
C ILE A 149 4.51 -8.76 12.26
N TYR A 150 3.94 -7.64 11.88
CA TYR A 150 4.13 -6.37 12.56
C TYR A 150 3.67 -6.45 14.03
N PRO A 151 4.33 -5.74 14.95
CA PRO A 151 3.89 -5.68 16.34
C PRO A 151 2.51 -5.03 16.45
N THR A 152 1.77 -5.37 17.50
CA THR A 152 0.50 -4.72 17.81
C THR A 152 0.69 -3.29 18.33
N ALA A 153 -0.31 -2.44 18.16
CA ALA A 153 -0.32 -1.07 18.70
C ALA A 153 -0.15 -1.08 20.22
N ASP A 154 -0.77 -2.04 20.93
CA ASP A 154 -0.67 -2.21 22.39
C ASP A 154 0.76 -2.47 22.85
N LYS A 155 1.52 -3.25 22.09
CA LYS A 155 2.93 -3.53 22.41
C LYS A 155 3.79 -2.29 22.26
N ILE A 156 3.61 -1.56 21.17
CA ILE A 156 4.40 -0.36 20.88
C ILE A 156 4.01 0.82 21.77
N ALA A 157 2.75 0.95 22.13
CA ALA A 157 2.25 2.00 23.03
C ALA A 157 2.93 2.00 24.41
N LYS A 158 3.46 0.87 24.84
CA LYS A 158 4.13 0.69 26.15
C LYS A 158 5.64 0.97 26.13
N LEU A 159 6.21 1.24 24.95
CA LEU A 159 7.64 1.49 24.82
C LEU A 159 8.01 2.91 25.30
N GLU A 160 9.24 3.00 25.79
CA GLU A 160 9.88 4.29 26.04
C GLU A 160 10.58 4.81 24.76
N VAL A 161 10.66 6.13 24.62
CA VAL A 161 11.27 6.79 23.46
C VAL A 161 12.73 6.32 23.27
N ASP A 162 13.47 6.17 24.35
CA ASP A 162 14.88 5.76 24.30
C ASP A 162 15.08 4.33 23.77
N THR A 163 14.08 3.47 23.90
CA THR A 163 14.11 2.12 23.29
C THR A 163 14.22 2.21 21.76
N LEU A 164 13.38 3.02 21.13
CA LEU A 164 13.43 3.23 19.68
C LEU A 164 14.66 4.04 19.25
N ARG A 165 15.10 5.00 20.07
CA ARG A 165 16.34 5.75 19.82
C ARG A 165 17.58 4.84 19.78
N GLY A 166 17.64 3.86 20.67
CA GLY A 166 18.68 2.82 20.66
C GLY A 166 18.74 2.03 19.35
N MET A 167 17.65 2.01 18.58
CA MET A 167 17.56 1.38 17.27
C MET A 167 17.81 2.34 16.08
N GLN A 168 18.37 3.53 16.35
CA GLN A 168 18.66 4.59 15.37
C GLN A 168 17.43 5.37 14.86
N PHE A 169 16.30 5.31 15.57
CA PHE A 169 15.20 6.23 15.30
C PHE A 169 15.52 7.63 15.84
N SER A 170 15.14 8.68 15.12
CA SER A 170 15.19 10.02 15.71
C SER A 170 14.16 10.13 16.84
N THR A 171 14.43 11.01 17.82
CA THR A 171 13.51 11.27 18.94
C THR A 171 12.09 11.54 18.45
N ARG A 172 11.94 12.41 17.42
CA ARG A 172 10.63 12.74 16.83
C ARG A 172 9.92 11.54 16.26
N LYS A 173 10.61 10.68 15.47
CA LYS A 173 10.01 9.46 14.92
C LYS A 173 9.57 8.49 16.02
N ALA A 174 10.40 8.31 17.05
CA ALA A 174 10.06 7.48 18.20
C ALA A 174 8.79 8.00 18.90
N GLU A 175 8.71 9.31 19.18
CA GLU A 175 7.53 9.95 19.76
C GLU A 175 6.29 9.76 18.88
N TYR A 176 6.41 9.89 17.55
CA TYR A 176 5.29 9.74 16.61
C TYR A 176 4.77 8.30 16.59
N ILE A 177 5.67 7.32 16.47
CA ILE A 177 5.33 5.90 16.46
C ILE A 177 4.62 5.51 17.77
N ILE A 178 5.19 5.88 18.92
CA ILE A 178 4.60 5.56 20.23
C ILE A 178 3.27 6.30 20.41
N GLY A 179 3.21 7.58 20.02
CA GLY A 179 2.00 8.40 20.17
C GLY A 179 0.82 7.88 19.37
N ILE A 180 1.03 7.54 18.07
CA ILE A 180 -0.03 6.99 17.23
C ILE A 180 -0.44 5.59 17.71
N SER A 181 0.51 4.78 18.17
CA SER A 181 0.22 3.46 18.75
C SER A 181 -0.62 3.57 20.02
N LYS A 182 -0.37 4.58 20.88
CA LYS A 182 -1.20 4.85 22.05
C LYS A 182 -2.63 5.22 21.66
N ALA A 183 -2.81 6.14 20.70
CA ALA A 183 -4.13 6.54 20.23
C ALA A 183 -4.93 5.36 19.66
N ILE A 184 -4.27 4.42 18.98
CA ILE A 184 -4.91 3.22 18.44
C ILE A 184 -5.22 2.22 19.55
N ALA A 185 -4.27 1.95 20.46
CA ALA A 185 -4.45 1.02 21.57
C ALA A 185 -5.53 1.45 22.57
N THR A 186 -5.73 2.77 22.74
CA THR A 186 -6.81 3.33 23.59
C THR A 186 -8.13 3.52 22.86
N GLU A 187 -8.24 3.08 21.61
CA GLU A 187 -9.40 3.28 20.74
C GLU A 187 -9.78 4.76 20.49
N GLU A 188 -8.91 5.71 20.81
CA GLU A 188 -9.08 7.12 20.40
C GLU A 188 -9.05 7.25 18.87
N LEU A 189 -8.19 6.45 18.21
CA LEU A 189 -8.10 6.33 16.77
C LEU A 189 -8.49 4.92 16.31
N LYS A 190 -9.71 4.78 15.77
CA LYS A 190 -10.25 3.51 15.26
C LYS A 190 -10.04 3.42 13.76
N LEU A 191 -8.92 2.83 13.32
CA LEU A 191 -8.57 2.75 11.90
C LEU A 191 -9.61 2.00 11.06
N ASN A 192 -10.22 0.95 11.60
CA ASN A 192 -11.20 0.13 10.89
C ASN A 192 -12.50 0.88 10.55
N THR A 193 -12.81 1.98 11.24
CA THR A 193 -13.99 2.80 10.92
C THR A 193 -13.79 3.60 9.63
N PHE A 194 -12.57 3.83 9.21
CA PHE A 194 -12.23 4.66 8.06
C PHE A 194 -12.67 4.07 6.71
N VAL A 195 -12.96 2.79 6.65
CA VAL A 195 -13.53 2.18 5.44
C VAL A 195 -14.81 2.88 4.97
N ASN A 196 -15.62 3.35 5.94
CA ASN A 196 -16.92 4.01 5.69
C ASN A 196 -16.86 5.54 5.69
N GLU A 197 -15.68 6.14 5.90
CA GLU A 197 -15.52 7.60 5.98
C GLU A 197 -15.09 8.18 4.62
N THR A 198 -15.35 9.48 4.43
CA THR A 198 -14.83 10.19 3.25
C THR A 198 -13.34 10.46 3.37
N ASP A 199 -12.65 10.54 2.23
CA ASP A 199 -11.21 10.79 2.19
C ASP A 199 -10.85 12.11 2.88
N GLU A 200 -11.68 13.14 2.75
CA GLU A 200 -11.50 14.43 3.42
C GLU A 200 -11.56 14.29 4.95
N THR A 201 -12.54 13.55 5.46
CA THR A 201 -12.70 13.28 6.90
C THR A 201 -11.47 12.52 7.43
N ILE A 202 -11.02 11.50 6.72
CA ILE A 202 -9.84 10.71 7.07
C ILE A 202 -8.59 11.58 7.07
N MET A 203 -8.36 12.35 6.01
CA MET A 203 -7.23 13.28 5.89
C MET A 203 -7.19 14.25 7.09
N LYS A 204 -8.32 14.90 7.40
CA LYS A 204 -8.43 15.84 8.52
C LYS A 204 -8.13 15.15 9.85
N LYS A 205 -8.68 13.95 10.07
CA LYS A 205 -8.48 13.21 11.32
C LYS A 205 -7.05 12.71 11.46
N LEU A 206 -6.48 12.11 10.43
CA LEU A 206 -5.11 11.60 10.49
C LEU A 206 -4.09 12.73 10.66
N THR A 207 -4.23 13.84 9.93
CA THR A 207 -3.29 14.97 10.03
C THR A 207 -3.40 15.76 11.35
N SER A 208 -4.41 15.52 12.16
CA SER A 208 -4.49 16.07 13.53
C SER A 208 -3.54 15.38 14.51
N TYR A 209 -3.06 14.18 14.19
CA TYR A 209 -2.07 13.47 15.01
C TYR A 209 -0.66 13.93 14.71
N ARG A 210 0.11 14.17 15.76
CA ARG A 210 1.51 14.60 15.64
C ARG A 210 2.33 13.52 14.91
N GLY A 211 2.99 13.92 13.83
CA GLY A 211 3.81 13.04 13.01
C GLY A 211 3.10 12.47 11.78
N ILE A 212 1.81 12.73 11.61
CA ILE A 212 1.10 12.39 10.39
C ILE A 212 0.90 13.68 9.56
N GLY A 213 1.65 13.79 8.48
CA GLY A 213 1.48 14.84 7.49
C GLY A 213 0.57 14.40 6.32
N PRO A 214 0.27 15.33 5.38
CA PRO A 214 -0.54 15.03 4.20
C PRO A 214 -0.06 13.80 3.43
N TRP A 215 1.24 13.68 3.18
CA TRP A 215 1.81 12.54 2.46
C TRP A 215 1.53 11.19 3.15
N THR A 216 1.64 11.13 4.50
CA THR A 216 1.35 9.91 5.27
C THR A 216 -0.13 9.55 5.20
N ALA A 217 -1.01 10.55 5.28
CA ALA A 217 -2.45 10.35 5.18
C ALA A 217 -2.87 9.94 3.74
N GLU A 218 -2.27 10.52 2.69
CA GLU A 218 -2.44 10.09 1.30
C GLU A 218 -1.97 8.65 1.08
N SER A 219 -0.80 8.28 1.65
CA SER A 219 -0.29 6.91 1.61
C SER A 219 -1.24 5.92 2.30
N PHE A 220 -1.84 6.32 3.42
CA PHE A 220 -2.83 5.52 4.12
C PHE A 220 -4.11 5.32 3.29
N LEU A 221 -4.62 6.36 2.66
CA LEU A 221 -5.77 6.26 1.78
C LEU A 221 -5.48 5.33 0.59
N LEU A 222 -4.32 5.48 -0.05
CA LEU A 222 -3.97 4.74 -1.26
C LEU A 222 -3.59 3.28 -0.94
N PHE A 223 -2.64 3.07 -0.04
CA PHE A 223 -2.07 1.75 0.24
C PHE A 223 -2.58 1.08 1.51
N GLY A 224 -3.29 1.79 2.36
CA GLY A 224 -4.02 1.21 3.49
C GLY A 224 -5.44 0.83 3.10
N LEU A 225 -6.19 1.77 2.52
CA LEU A 225 -7.61 1.60 2.19
C LEU A 225 -7.89 1.27 0.72
N GLY A 226 -6.91 1.39 -0.17
CA GLY A 226 -7.10 1.13 -1.60
C GLY A 226 -8.06 2.13 -2.28
N ARG A 227 -8.04 3.41 -1.85
CA ARG A 227 -8.85 4.45 -2.47
C ARG A 227 -8.42 4.68 -3.92
N GLU A 228 -9.38 4.81 -4.84
CA GLU A 228 -9.10 4.80 -6.29
C GLU A 228 -8.89 6.18 -6.89
N ASN A 229 -9.27 7.25 -6.19
CA ASN A 229 -9.28 8.60 -6.76
C ASN A 229 -8.35 9.58 -6.02
N LEU A 230 -7.07 9.18 -5.86
CA LEU A 230 -6.03 9.97 -5.20
C LEU A 230 -4.81 10.16 -6.11
N PHE A 231 -4.28 11.37 -6.12
CA PHE A 231 -3.04 11.69 -6.82
C PHE A 231 -2.14 12.57 -5.93
N PRO A 232 -1.08 12.03 -5.35
CA PRO A 232 -0.16 12.80 -4.52
C PRO A 232 0.71 13.73 -5.38
N VAL A 233 0.17 14.88 -5.76
CA VAL A 233 0.81 15.87 -6.68
C VAL A 233 2.19 16.34 -6.22
N GLY A 234 2.48 16.21 -4.92
CA GLY A 234 3.78 16.54 -4.34
C GLY A 234 4.83 15.44 -4.48
N ASP A 235 4.45 14.26 -4.98
CA ASP A 235 5.37 13.14 -5.12
C ASP A 235 6.38 13.36 -6.23
N ILE A 236 7.66 13.23 -5.87
CA ILE A 236 8.78 13.49 -6.79
C ILE A 236 8.86 12.45 -7.90
N GLY A 237 8.52 11.19 -7.60
CA GLY A 237 8.50 10.11 -8.57
C GLY A 237 7.45 10.38 -9.66
N LEU A 238 6.23 10.74 -9.26
CA LEU A 238 5.16 11.10 -10.20
C LEU A 238 5.54 12.29 -11.08
N GLN A 239 6.10 13.35 -10.49
CA GLN A 239 6.57 14.51 -11.25
C GLN A 239 7.69 14.13 -12.23
N ASN A 240 8.59 13.22 -11.86
CA ASN A 240 9.64 12.74 -12.77
C ASN A 240 9.06 11.90 -13.90
N SER A 241 8.12 11.00 -13.62
CA SER A 241 7.45 10.20 -14.63
C SER A 241 6.72 11.07 -15.65
N LEU A 242 5.95 12.05 -15.17
CA LEU A 242 5.26 13.01 -16.04
C LEU A 242 6.23 13.87 -16.85
N LYS A 243 7.32 14.34 -16.24
CA LYS A 243 8.38 15.07 -16.97
C LYS A 243 8.91 14.26 -18.14
N GLN A 244 9.21 12.99 -17.91
CA GLN A 244 9.73 12.08 -18.94
C GLN A 244 8.67 11.81 -20.03
N MET A 245 7.44 11.49 -19.63
CA MET A 245 6.36 11.16 -20.54
C MET A 245 5.93 12.35 -21.43
N TRP A 246 5.93 13.56 -20.87
CA TRP A 246 5.58 14.79 -21.61
C TRP A 246 6.78 15.45 -22.28
N ASN A 247 7.96 14.84 -22.20
CA ASN A 247 9.21 15.36 -22.76
C ASN A 247 9.50 16.81 -22.34
N MET A 248 9.30 17.12 -21.05
CA MET A 248 9.50 18.45 -20.50
C MET A 248 10.95 18.65 -20.05
N GLU A 249 11.47 19.88 -20.15
CA GLU A 249 12.81 20.23 -19.62
C GLU A 249 12.82 20.23 -18.09
N LYS A 250 11.73 20.66 -17.47
CA LYS A 250 11.56 20.75 -16.00
C LYS A 250 10.39 19.90 -15.56
N LYS A 251 10.34 19.57 -14.26
CA LYS A 251 9.18 18.91 -13.66
C LYS A 251 7.94 19.77 -13.81
N PRO A 252 6.77 19.19 -14.12
CA PRO A 252 5.52 19.93 -14.15
C PRO A 252 5.20 20.52 -12.77
N SER A 253 4.61 21.68 -12.75
CA SER A 253 4.04 22.29 -11.54
C SER A 253 2.83 21.50 -11.08
N LYS A 254 2.38 21.73 -9.85
CA LYS A 254 1.16 21.09 -9.33
C LYS A 254 -0.07 21.49 -10.16
N GLU A 255 -0.12 22.74 -10.57
CA GLU A 255 -1.20 23.30 -11.38
C GLU A 255 -1.27 22.65 -12.76
N GLU A 256 -0.11 22.43 -13.40
CA GLU A 256 -0.01 21.71 -14.69
C GLU A 256 -0.45 20.25 -14.58
N ILE A 257 -0.26 19.61 -13.42
CA ILE A 257 -0.73 18.24 -13.19
C ILE A 257 -2.24 18.24 -12.95
N ILE A 258 -2.75 19.13 -12.11
CA ILE A 258 -4.16 19.18 -11.70
C ILE A 258 -5.13 19.36 -12.88
N ILE A 259 -4.73 20.07 -13.93
CA ILE A 259 -5.59 20.23 -15.14
C ILE A 259 -5.94 18.90 -15.81
N HIS A 260 -5.19 17.82 -15.55
CA HIS A 260 -5.49 16.50 -16.08
C HIS A 260 -6.42 15.68 -15.18
N PHE A 261 -6.71 16.12 -13.96
CA PHE A 261 -7.51 15.35 -13.00
C PHE A 261 -8.92 15.04 -13.49
N GLU A 262 -9.54 15.96 -14.23
CA GLU A 262 -10.87 15.72 -14.80
C GLU A 262 -10.86 14.53 -15.75
N SER A 263 -9.81 14.40 -16.59
CA SER A 263 -9.70 13.30 -17.54
C SER A 263 -9.23 11.98 -16.91
N TRP A 264 -8.61 12.00 -15.73
CA TRP A 264 -8.13 10.81 -15.03
C TRP A 264 -9.09 10.33 -13.93
N SER A 265 -9.97 11.22 -13.43
CA SER A 265 -11.00 10.83 -12.47
C SER A 265 -12.02 9.88 -13.12
N PRO A 266 -12.55 8.91 -12.35
CA PRO A 266 -12.42 8.71 -10.90
C PRO A 266 -11.27 7.76 -10.49
N TYR A 267 -10.27 7.58 -11.33
CA TYR A 267 -9.21 6.56 -11.14
C TYR A 267 -7.80 7.17 -10.96
N LEU A 268 -7.70 8.33 -10.30
CA LEU A 268 -6.42 9.03 -10.10
C LEU A 268 -5.34 8.17 -9.44
N SER A 269 -5.70 7.25 -8.56
CA SER A 269 -4.76 6.34 -7.91
C SER A 269 -4.13 5.35 -8.90
N TYR A 270 -4.90 4.90 -9.89
CA TYR A 270 -4.35 4.08 -10.98
C TYR A 270 -3.42 4.88 -11.88
N ALA A 271 -3.76 6.16 -12.17
CA ALA A 271 -2.83 7.05 -12.88
C ALA A 271 -1.50 7.16 -12.12
N SER A 272 -1.55 7.36 -10.80
CA SER A 272 -0.35 7.41 -9.95
C SER A 272 0.44 6.10 -10.00
N LEU A 273 -0.22 4.96 -9.83
CA LEU A 273 0.40 3.64 -9.84
C LEU A 273 1.14 3.36 -11.15
N TYR A 274 0.49 3.60 -12.28
CA TYR A 274 1.05 3.34 -13.60
C TYR A 274 2.19 4.31 -13.95
N LEU A 275 2.11 5.55 -13.48
CA LEU A 275 3.20 6.52 -13.61
C LEU A 275 4.44 6.13 -12.79
N TRP A 276 4.28 5.61 -11.57
CA TRP A 276 5.41 5.05 -10.81
C TRP A 276 6.04 3.87 -11.53
N ARG A 277 5.24 2.94 -12.06
CA ARG A 277 5.73 1.78 -12.82
C ARG A 277 6.52 2.18 -14.08
N ASN A 278 6.28 3.34 -14.63
CA ASN A 278 6.98 3.80 -15.83
C ASN A 278 8.44 4.22 -15.58
N ILE A 279 8.81 4.48 -14.34
CA ILE A 279 10.16 4.93 -13.94
C ILE A 279 10.93 3.89 -13.11
N GLU A 280 10.31 2.77 -12.76
CA GLU A 280 10.95 1.60 -12.14
C GLU A 280 11.59 0.69 -13.20
#